data_adb18d894fbf3bbd2dfa9bc405c13c70
#
_entry.id   adb18d894fbf3bbd2dfa9bc405c13c70
#
_cell.length_a   1.000
_cell.length_b   1.000
_cell.length_c   1.000
_cell.angle_alpha   90.00
_cell.angle_beta   90.00
_cell.angle_gamma   90.00
#
_symmetry.space_group_name_H-M   'P 1'
#
loop_
_entity.id
_entity.type
_entity.pdbx_description
1 polymer ?
#
loop_
_entity_poly.entity_id
_entity_poly.type
_entity_poly.pdbx_seq_one_letter_code
_entity_poly.pdbx_strand_id
1 'polypeptide(L)'
;MDRVMKQVATVKIGGAVPTMTETELKNFTYFAPAEKEEKKKIGDHFRTLDNLITLHQRKCEETKILKKYMLQKMFPQNGQKVPEISFTDDWEQRKLGDVFKEYSEKNHTELPALTIIQGGGTVKREDSDRNLMYDKSNLSNYKMVRKDDFIVHLRSFEGGLEKASSDGIISPAYHTFHSDVADSRFYYPYFRSHEFIKHKLVPHVYGIRDGRSIDIDGMKTIEIPYTSTEEQQKIGDYLESIDHHITLHQRKCEELQNIK
;
A
#
# COMPACT_ATOMS: atom_id res chain seq x y z
N MET A 1 -31.44 5.44 9.69
CA MET A 1 -30.49 5.32 10.83
C MET A 1 -30.36 6.59 11.66
N ASP A 2 -30.37 7.74 11.04
CA ASP A 2 -30.13 9.05 11.68
C ASP A 2 -31.17 9.43 12.76
N ARG A 3 -32.46 9.10 12.59
CA ARG A 3 -33.52 9.48 13.54
C ARG A 3 -33.48 8.70 14.85
N VAL A 4 -33.19 7.42 14.83
CA VAL A 4 -33.03 6.60 16.04
C VAL A 4 -31.78 7.01 16.79
N MET A 5 -30.67 7.25 16.09
CA MET A 5 -29.40 7.71 16.67
C MET A 5 -29.59 9.11 17.34
N LYS A 6 -30.35 10.00 16.71
CA LYS A 6 -30.70 11.30 17.33
C LYS A 6 -31.51 11.11 18.63
N GLN A 7 -32.43 10.15 18.66
CA GLN A 7 -33.17 9.83 19.88
C GLN A 7 -32.26 9.23 20.96
N VAL A 8 -31.33 8.34 20.58
CA VAL A 8 -30.31 7.81 21.50
C VAL A 8 -29.47 8.92 22.11
N ALA A 9 -29.04 9.89 21.28
CA ALA A 9 -28.22 11.02 21.74
C ALA A 9 -28.97 11.97 22.72
N THR A 10 -30.31 11.97 22.72
CA THR A 10 -31.11 12.79 23.64
C THR A 10 -31.39 12.12 25.02
N VAL A 11 -31.13 10.82 25.12
CA VAL A 11 -31.25 10.10 26.39
C VAL A 11 -30.09 10.50 27.30
N LYS A 12 -30.41 11.00 28.49
CA LYS A 12 -29.40 11.34 29.50
C LYS A 12 -28.80 10.04 30.05
N ILE A 13 -27.60 9.74 29.56
CA ILE A 13 -26.84 8.58 30.00
C ILE A 13 -26.10 8.97 31.28
N GLY A 14 -26.56 8.46 32.42
CA GLY A 14 -25.95 8.72 33.74
C GLY A 14 -25.12 7.54 34.21
N GLY A 15 -23.87 7.82 34.68
CA GLY A 15 -22.97 6.81 35.25
C GLY A 15 -21.68 6.57 34.47
N ALA A 16 -20.76 5.81 35.07
CA ALA A 16 -19.45 5.48 34.47
C ALA A 16 -19.54 4.57 33.22
N VAL A 17 -20.66 3.85 33.09
CA VAL A 17 -20.97 3.05 31.88
C VAL A 17 -22.30 3.56 31.32
N PRO A 18 -22.35 3.98 30.06
CA PRO A 18 -23.58 4.40 29.40
C PRO A 18 -24.58 3.24 29.34
N THR A 19 -25.71 3.35 30.08
CA THR A 19 -26.78 2.36 30.04
C THR A 19 -28.09 3.03 29.70
N MET A 20 -28.91 2.34 28.91
CA MET A 20 -30.26 2.75 28.53
C MET A 20 -31.26 1.78 29.19
N THR A 21 -32.30 2.29 29.79
CA THR A 21 -33.33 1.47 30.39
C THR A 21 -34.28 0.90 29.32
N GLU A 22 -34.93 -0.21 29.64
CA GLU A 22 -35.96 -0.81 28.78
C GLU A 22 -37.11 0.15 28.48
N THR A 23 -37.47 0.99 29.47
CA THR A 23 -38.53 1.99 29.32
C THR A 23 -38.15 3.08 28.34
N GLU A 24 -36.91 3.55 28.38
CA GLU A 24 -36.41 4.54 27.40
C GLU A 24 -36.40 3.97 26.00
N LEU A 25 -35.96 2.71 25.83
CA LEU A 25 -35.95 2.03 24.53
C LEU A 25 -37.37 1.88 23.95
N LYS A 26 -38.36 1.55 24.78
CA LYS A 26 -39.77 1.41 24.37
C LYS A 26 -40.40 2.72 23.89
N ASN A 27 -39.88 3.86 24.31
CA ASN A 27 -40.37 5.17 23.90
C ASN A 27 -39.82 5.66 22.57
N PHE A 28 -38.90 4.93 21.95
CA PHE A 28 -38.35 5.32 20.66
C PHE A 28 -39.37 5.11 19.53
N THR A 29 -39.46 6.11 18.68
CA THR A 29 -40.29 6.06 17.47
C THR A 29 -39.46 5.85 16.23
N TYR A 30 -39.91 4.99 15.37
CA TYR A 30 -39.26 4.74 14.07
C TYR A 30 -40.30 4.58 12.95
N PHE A 31 -39.92 4.85 11.75
CA PHE A 31 -40.75 4.55 10.58
C PHE A 31 -40.56 3.10 10.15
N ALA A 32 -41.67 2.42 9.90
CA ALA A 32 -41.67 1.08 9.32
C ALA A 32 -42.80 0.99 8.29
N PRO A 33 -42.62 0.25 7.20
CA PRO A 33 -43.69 -0.07 6.26
C PRO A 33 -44.86 -0.71 7.00
N ALA A 34 -46.09 -0.42 6.58
CA ALA A 34 -47.27 -1.05 7.14
C ALA A 34 -47.33 -2.54 6.75
N GLU A 35 -47.04 -2.84 5.51
CA GLU A 35 -47.15 -4.17 4.93
C GLU A 35 -46.02 -5.11 5.35
N LYS A 36 -46.39 -6.33 5.77
CA LYS A 36 -45.43 -7.36 6.20
C LYS A 36 -44.49 -7.79 5.07
N GLU A 37 -45.03 -7.88 3.83
CA GLU A 37 -44.25 -8.26 2.65
C GLU A 37 -43.18 -7.21 2.31
N GLU A 38 -43.48 -5.91 2.49
CA GLU A 38 -42.51 -4.84 2.28
C GLU A 38 -41.39 -4.90 3.33
N LYS A 39 -41.71 -5.12 4.60
CA LYS A 39 -40.73 -5.32 5.67
C LYS A 39 -39.79 -6.46 5.36
N LYS A 40 -40.35 -7.59 4.85
CA LYS A 40 -39.57 -8.77 4.46
C LYS A 40 -38.62 -8.45 3.31
N LYS A 41 -39.13 -7.82 2.24
CA LYS A 41 -38.29 -7.41 1.09
C LYS A 41 -37.13 -6.51 1.50
N ILE A 42 -37.36 -5.52 2.36
CA ILE A 42 -36.33 -4.65 2.90
C ILE A 42 -35.30 -5.47 3.71
N GLY A 43 -35.76 -6.37 4.58
CA GLY A 43 -34.88 -7.22 5.38
C GLY A 43 -34.03 -8.15 4.52
N ASP A 44 -34.62 -8.75 3.49
CA ASP A 44 -33.91 -9.63 2.56
C ASP A 44 -32.90 -8.85 1.69
N HIS A 45 -33.21 -7.60 1.32
CA HIS A 45 -32.28 -6.73 0.62
C HIS A 45 -31.02 -6.43 1.46
N PHE A 46 -31.19 -6.02 2.71
CA PHE A 46 -30.06 -5.76 3.62
C PHE A 46 -29.26 -7.03 3.90
N ARG A 47 -29.91 -8.18 4.07
CA ARG A 47 -29.21 -9.47 4.23
C ARG A 47 -28.37 -9.81 2.99
N THR A 48 -28.87 -9.52 1.79
CA THR A 48 -28.13 -9.73 0.55
C THR A 48 -26.91 -8.83 0.49
N LEU A 49 -27.05 -7.54 0.87
CA LEU A 49 -25.92 -6.62 0.95
C LEU A 49 -24.85 -7.11 1.94
N ASP A 50 -25.25 -7.56 3.14
CA ASP A 50 -24.33 -8.11 4.13
C ASP A 50 -23.57 -9.33 3.64
N ASN A 51 -24.25 -10.23 2.95
CA ASN A 51 -23.64 -11.42 2.34
C ASN A 51 -22.62 -11.03 1.24
N LEU A 52 -22.95 -10.05 0.40
CA LEU A 52 -22.04 -9.55 -0.63
C LEU A 52 -20.81 -8.87 -0.04
N ILE A 53 -20.98 -8.02 0.97
CA ILE A 53 -19.87 -7.38 1.69
C ILE A 53 -18.94 -8.45 2.26
N THR A 54 -19.50 -9.41 2.98
CA THR A 54 -18.73 -10.52 3.58
C THR A 54 -17.99 -11.33 2.52
N LEU A 55 -18.61 -11.63 1.39
CA LEU A 55 -17.99 -12.34 0.28
C LEU A 55 -16.79 -11.58 -0.30
N HIS A 56 -16.95 -10.28 -0.56
CA HIS A 56 -15.85 -9.46 -1.10
C HIS A 56 -14.72 -9.28 -0.10
N GLN A 57 -15.01 -9.12 1.21
CA GLN A 57 -14.00 -9.08 2.26
C GLN A 57 -13.19 -10.38 2.29
N ARG A 58 -13.87 -11.53 2.26
CA ARG A 58 -13.21 -12.84 2.25
C ARG A 58 -12.33 -13.02 1.01
N LYS A 59 -12.84 -12.68 -0.19
CA LYS A 59 -12.05 -12.75 -1.43
C LYS A 59 -10.82 -11.84 -1.39
N CYS A 60 -10.95 -10.65 -0.80
CA CYS A 60 -9.82 -9.75 -0.62
C CYS A 60 -8.73 -10.39 0.24
N GLU A 61 -9.09 -11.00 1.39
CA GLU A 61 -8.13 -11.66 2.27
C GLU A 61 -7.51 -12.91 1.64
N GLU A 62 -8.30 -13.75 0.98
CA GLU A 62 -7.80 -14.91 0.23
C GLU A 62 -6.79 -14.50 -0.85
N THR A 63 -7.06 -13.41 -1.57
CA THR A 63 -6.14 -12.89 -2.61
C THR A 63 -4.86 -12.31 -2.02
N LYS A 64 -4.91 -11.64 -0.85
CA LYS A 64 -3.72 -11.19 -0.13
C LYS A 64 -2.85 -12.36 0.33
N ILE A 65 -3.47 -13.44 0.83
CA ILE A 65 -2.75 -14.66 1.21
C ILE A 65 -2.09 -15.29 -0.01
N LEU A 66 -2.81 -15.38 -1.14
CA LEU A 66 -2.25 -15.85 -2.40
C LEU A 66 -1.05 -15.02 -2.84
N LYS A 67 -1.15 -13.69 -2.80
CA LYS A 67 -0.02 -12.79 -3.13
C LYS A 67 1.19 -13.10 -2.28
N LYS A 68 1.01 -13.22 -0.96
CA LYS A 68 2.11 -13.54 -0.05
C LYS A 68 2.76 -14.89 -0.37
N TYR A 69 1.95 -15.90 -0.67
CA TYR A 69 2.43 -17.22 -1.06
C TYR A 69 3.22 -17.15 -2.38
N MET A 70 2.69 -16.48 -3.40
CA MET A 70 3.36 -16.35 -4.70
C MET A 70 4.68 -15.59 -4.60
N LEU A 71 4.75 -14.52 -3.79
CA LEU A 71 6.01 -13.82 -3.51
C LEU A 71 7.08 -14.76 -2.92
N GLN A 72 6.70 -15.69 -2.05
CA GLN A 72 7.64 -16.67 -1.50
C GLN A 72 8.08 -17.70 -2.54
N LYS A 73 7.24 -18.03 -3.52
CA LYS A 73 7.50 -19.05 -4.54
C LYS A 73 8.17 -18.52 -5.80
N MET A 74 7.92 -17.26 -6.15
CA MET A 74 8.43 -16.62 -7.38
C MET A 74 9.72 -15.82 -7.15
N PHE A 75 10.22 -15.75 -5.91
CA PHE A 75 11.54 -15.17 -5.61
C PHE A 75 12.39 -16.18 -4.85
N PRO A 76 13.72 -16.25 -5.15
CA PRO A 76 14.61 -17.12 -4.41
C PRO A 76 14.61 -16.82 -2.91
N GLN A 77 14.52 -17.84 -2.08
CA GLN A 77 14.52 -17.76 -0.61
C GLN A 77 15.80 -18.38 -0.03
N ASN A 78 16.29 -17.82 1.08
CA ASN A 78 17.30 -18.47 1.96
C ASN A 78 18.47 -19.16 1.23
N GLY A 79 19.18 -18.42 0.37
CA GLY A 79 20.37 -18.94 -0.33
C GLY A 79 20.07 -19.79 -1.57
N GLN A 80 18.81 -19.93 -1.94
CA GLN A 80 18.45 -20.49 -3.25
C GLN A 80 18.89 -19.52 -4.36
N LYS A 81 19.32 -20.06 -5.49
CA LYS A 81 19.67 -19.27 -6.67
C LYS A 81 18.47 -19.07 -7.58
N VAL A 82 17.56 -20.03 -7.64
CA VAL A 82 16.37 -20.06 -8.50
C VAL A 82 15.13 -20.20 -7.62
N PRO A 83 14.02 -19.51 -7.91
CA PRO A 83 12.76 -19.68 -7.18
C PRO A 83 12.12 -21.04 -7.47
N GLU A 84 11.13 -21.43 -6.65
CA GLU A 84 10.36 -22.66 -6.86
C GLU A 84 9.44 -22.56 -8.09
N ILE A 85 8.95 -21.37 -8.40
CA ILE A 85 8.13 -21.07 -9.58
C ILE A 85 8.88 -20.06 -10.42
N SER A 86 9.33 -20.48 -11.59
CA SER A 86 9.95 -19.62 -12.61
C SER A 86 9.46 -20.04 -13.99
N PHE A 87 9.57 -19.15 -14.95
CA PHE A 87 9.23 -19.39 -16.35
C PHE A 87 10.50 -19.62 -17.18
N THR A 88 11.67 -19.25 -16.63
CA THR A 88 12.99 -19.47 -17.23
C THR A 88 14.00 -19.92 -16.17
N ASP A 89 15.13 -20.50 -16.58
CA ASP A 89 16.20 -20.93 -15.67
C ASP A 89 17.33 -19.89 -15.53
N ASP A 90 17.18 -18.71 -16.12
CA ASP A 90 18.22 -17.66 -16.22
C ASP A 90 18.24 -16.75 -14.99
N TRP A 91 18.35 -17.33 -13.79
CA TRP A 91 18.43 -16.59 -12.55
C TRP A 91 19.85 -16.47 -12.03
N GLU A 92 20.22 -15.25 -11.66
CA GLU A 92 21.51 -14.94 -11.05
C GLU A 92 21.36 -13.92 -9.91
N GLN A 93 22.44 -13.72 -9.15
CA GLN A 93 22.50 -12.65 -8.15
C GLN A 93 23.34 -11.51 -8.72
N ARG A 94 22.81 -10.28 -8.68
CA ARG A 94 23.51 -9.05 -9.03
C ARG A 94 23.50 -8.06 -7.90
N LYS A 95 24.51 -7.22 -7.79
CA LYS A 95 24.50 -6.13 -6.82
C LYS A 95 23.40 -5.14 -7.21
N LEU A 96 22.69 -4.62 -6.20
CA LEU A 96 21.65 -3.62 -6.40
C LEU A 96 22.16 -2.41 -7.19
N GLY A 97 23.36 -1.91 -6.87
CA GLY A 97 23.98 -0.79 -7.56
C GLY A 97 24.42 -1.08 -9.01
N ASP A 98 24.49 -2.36 -9.41
CA ASP A 98 24.76 -2.73 -10.81
C ASP A 98 23.48 -2.68 -11.65
N VAL A 99 22.33 -3.02 -11.03
CA VAL A 99 21.01 -3.03 -11.68
C VAL A 99 20.33 -1.67 -11.63
N PHE A 100 20.43 -0.97 -10.48
CA PHE A 100 19.80 0.33 -10.24
C PHE A 100 20.85 1.40 -10.01
N LYS A 101 20.83 2.44 -10.83
CA LYS A 101 21.77 3.56 -10.74
C LYS A 101 21.17 4.70 -9.91
N GLU A 102 21.90 5.10 -8.87
CA GLU A 102 21.54 6.30 -8.12
C GLU A 102 21.77 7.54 -8.98
N TYR A 103 20.82 8.47 -8.92
CA TYR A 103 20.96 9.78 -9.55
C TYR A 103 20.37 10.88 -8.64
N SER A 104 20.73 12.12 -8.94
CA SER A 104 20.26 13.28 -8.18
C SER A 104 20.20 14.50 -9.10
N GLU A 105 19.06 14.67 -9.74
CA GLU A 105 18.76 15.83 -10.59
C GLU A 105 17.93 16.84 -9.80
N LYS A 106 18.25 18.14 -9.94
CA LYS A 106 17.60 19.24 -9.22
C LYS A 106 17.15 20.31 -10.21
N ASN A 107 16.48 21.36 -9.70
CA ASN A 107 15.99 22.50 -10.47
C ASN A 107 14.85 22.19 -11.43
N HIS A 108 14.02 21.19 -11.11
CA HIS A 108 12.80 20.83 -11.86
C HIS A 108 11.55 21.36 -11.15
N THR A 109 11.53 22.68 -10.90
CA THR A 109 10.41 23.34 -10.16
C THR A 109 9.09 23.34 -10.92
N GLU A 110 9.10 23.04 -12.20
CA GLU A 110 7.94 22.85 -13.08
C GLU A 110 7.18 21.55 -12.78
N LEU A 111 7.85 20.57 -12.16
CA LEU A 111 7.24 19.28 -11.84
C LEU A 111 6.46 19.34 -10.52
N PRO A 112 5.41 18.51 -10.37
CA PRO A 112 4.64 18.45 -9.13
C PRO A 112 5.48 17.92 -7.96
N ALA A 113 5.33 18.54 -6.80
CA ALA A 113 5.93 18.02 -5.57
C ALA A 113 5.17 16.77 -5.11
N LEU A 114 5.91 15.67 -4.93
CA LEU A 114 5.35 14.39 -4.51
C LEU A 114 5.62 14.13 -3.02
N THR A 115 4.73 13.37 -2.42
CA THR A 115 4.91 12.78 -1.08
C THR A 115 4.80 11.26 -1.16
N ILE A 116 5.50 10.59 -0.25
CA ILE A 116 5.50 9.13 -0.17
C ILE A 116 4.33 8.66 0.68
N ILE A 117 3.59 7.70 0.15
CA ILE A 117 2.63 6.89 0.90
C ILE A 117 3.25 5.51 1.08
N GLN A 118 3.49 5.13 2.32
CA GLN A 118 4.09 3.83 2.62
C GLN A 118 3.18 2.69 2.12
N GLY A 119 3.69 1.93 1.16
CA GLY A 119 2.94 0.88 0.49
C GLY A 119 2.04 1.33 -0.65
N GLY A 120 2.03 2.61 -0.97
CA GLY A 120 1.21 3.20 -2.02
C GLY A 120 1.99 4.02 -3.05
N GLY A 121 3.33 3.96 -3.00
CA GLY A 121 4.17 4.73 -3.91
C GLY A 121 4.18 6.23 -3.60
N THR A 122 3.98 7.05 -4.62
CA THR A 122 3.93 8.51 -4.46
C THR A 122 2.61 9.11 -4.92
N VAL A 123 2.19 10.19 -4.28
CA VAL A 123 1.06 11.04 -4.69
C VAL A 123 1.49 12.49 -4.73
N LYS A 124 0.78 13.32 -5.47
CA LYS A 124 1.00 14.77 -5.41
C LYS A 124 0.71 15.26 -4.00
N ARG A 125 1.51 16.19 -3.50
CA ARG A 125 1.31 16.75 -2.15
C ARG A 125 -0.04 17.43 -1.99
N GLU A 126 -0.52 18.09 -3.03
CA GLU A 126 -1.83 18.74 -3.05
C GLU A 126 -3.01 17.76 -2.93
N ASP A 127 -2.83 16.52 -3.38
CA ASP A 127 -3.83 15.45 -3.31
C ASP A 127 -3.71 14.60 -2.03
N SER A 128 -2.72 14.92 -1.17
CA SER A 128 -2.49 14.18 0.07
C SER A 128 -3.35 14.72 1.21
N ASP A 129 -4.04 13.86 1.93
CA ASP A 129 -4.79 14.20 3.17
C ASP A 129 -3.90 14.80 4.27
N ARG A 130 -2.58 14.70 4.13
CA ARG A 130 -1.62 15.29 5.04
C ARG A 130 -1.30 16.72 4.60
N ASN A 131 -1.72 17.69 5.40
CA ASN A 131 -1.34 19.09 5.22
C ASN A 131 0.15 19.28 5.51
N LEU A 132 1.00 18.74 4.62
CA LEU A 132 2.46 18.82 4.73
C LEU A 132 2.88 20.22 4.25
N MET A 133 3.01 21.14 5.18
CA MET A 133 3.64 22.44 4.90
C MET A 133 5.04 22.19 4.36
N TYR A 134 5.36 22.77 3.21
CA TYR A 134 6.69 22.77 2.62
C TYR A 134 7.03 24.18 2.15
N ASP A 135 8.29 24.52 2.27
CA ASP A 135 8.76 25.81 1.80
C ASP A 135 8.84 25.82 0.28
N LYS A 136 7.89 26.53 -0.36
CA LYS A 136 7.85 26.70 -1.81
C LYS A 136 9.09 27.42 -2.36
N SER A 137 9.79 28.19 -1.54
CA SER A 137 11.02 28.88 -1.96
C SER A 137 12.20 27.92 -2.16
N ASN A 138 12.14 26.72 -1.61
CA ASN A 138 13.22 25.71 -1.64
C ASN A 138 13.00 24.57 -2.63
N LEU A 139 12.03 24.66 -3.53
CA LEU A 139 11.71 23.58 -4.50
C LEU A 139 12.88 23.30 -5.47
N SER A 140 13.72 24.28 -5.75
CA SER A 140 14.91 24.09 -6.60
C SER A 140 15.90 23.07 -6.03
N ASN A 141 15.90 22.83 -4.72
CA ASN A 141 16.74 21.82 -4.07
C ASN A 141 16.13 20.41 -4.08
N TYR A 142 14.85 20.30 -4.41
CA TYR A 142 14.19 19.00 -4.49
C TYR A 142 14.78 18.18 -5.63
N LYS A 143 14.81 16.86 -5.46
CA LYS A 143 15.32 15.93 -6.45
C LYS A 143 14.20 15.48 -7.38
N MET A 144 14.48 15.47 -8.68
CA MET A 144 13.59 14.85 -9.65
C MET A 144 13.50 13.34 -9.40
N VAL A 145 12.32 12.79 -9.63
CA VAL A 145 12.07 11.35 -9.72
C VAL A 145 11.20 11.08 -10.95
N ARG A 146 11.55 10.07 -11.71
CA ARG A 146 10.77 9.61 -12.87
C ARG A 146 9.77 8.56 -12.43
N LYS A 147 8.68 8.44 -13.16
CA LYS A 147 7.74 7.34 -12.97
C LYS A 147 8.49 6.00 -13.00
N ASP A 148 8.09 5.10 -12.11
CA ASP A 148 8.64 3.76 -11.95
C ASP A 148 10.06 3.68 -11.33
N ASP A 149 10.71 4.80 -11.03
CA ASP A 149 11.94 4.82 -10.25
C ASP A 149 11.71 4.44 -8.80
N PHE A 150 12.75 3.88 -8.17
CA PHE A 150 12.71 3.55 -6.76
C PHE A 150 13.24 4.68 -5.89
N ILE A 151 12.60 4.86 -4.74
CA ILE A 151 12.91 5.89 -3.76
C ILE A 151 13.30 5.23 -2.44
N VAL A 152 14.50 5.54 -1.96
CA VAL A 152 14.91 5.26 -0.60
C VAL A 152 14.61 6.48 0.26
N HIS A 153 13.70 6.33 1.21
CA HIS A 153 13.28 7.38 2.12
C HIS A 153 13.66 7.05 3.56
N LEU A 154 13.46 7.98 4.49
CA LEU A 154 13.91 7.86 5.88
C LEU A 154 13.38 6.62 6.64
N ARG A 155 12.28 6.02 6.19
CA ARG A 155 11.68 4.84 6.82
C ARG A 155 11.69 3.60 5.91
N SER A 156 12.51 3.58 4.86
CA SER A 156 12.59 2.40 3.98
C SER A 156 13.04 1.13 4.71
N PHE A 157 13.73 1.25 5.83
CA PHE A 157 14.09 0.13 6.70
C PHE A 157 12.88 -0.51 7.43
N GLU A 158 11.72 0.14 7.44
CA GLU A 158 10.48 -0.40 8.01
C GLU A 158 9.55 -0.98 6.95
N GLY A 159 9.42 -0.30 5.81
CA GLY A 159 8.43 -0.60 4.78
C GLY A 159 8.99 -0.98 3.41
N GLY A 160 10.31 -0.99 3.24
CA GLY A 160 10.97 -1.21 1.95
C GLY A 160 11.10 0.06 1.11
N LEU A 161 11.55 -0.10 -0.13
CA LEU A 161 11.66 0.98 -1.08
C LEU A 161 10.28 1.31 -1.65
N GLU A 162 10.03 2.59 -1.90
CA GLU A 162 8.82 3.02 -2.60
C GLU A 162 9.10 3.28 -4.08
N LYS A 163 8.05 3.16 -4.89
CA LYS A 163 8.10 3.39 -6.34
C LYS A 163 7.39 4.70 -6.68
N ALA A 164 7.97 5.50 -7.55
CA ALA A 164 7.33 6.71 -8.04
C ALA A 164 6.14 6.37 -8.97
N SER A 165 4.97 6.91 -8.65
CA SER A 165 3.75 6.70 -9.43
C SER A 165 3.66 7.62 -10.66
N SER A 166 4.42 8.71 -10.66
CA SER A 166 4.52 9.69 -11.74
C SER A 166 5.85 10.43 -11.66
N ASP A 167 6.18 11.15 -12.72
CA ASP A 167 7.25 12.13 -12.67
C ASP A 167 6.92 13.23 -11.66
N GLY A 168 7.95 13.72 -10.96
CA GLY A 168 7.79 14.78 -9.97
C GLY A 168 9.08 15.10 -9.24
N ILE A 169 8.96 15.91 -8.18
CA ILE A 169 10.06 16.25 -7.30
C ILE A 169 9.78 15.78 -5.88
N ILE A 170 10.81 15.26 -5.22
CA ILE A 170 10.76 14.70 -3.86
C ILE A 170 11.77 15.39 -2.95
N SER A 171 11.66 15.13 -1.65
CA SER A 171 12.56 15.67 -0.63
C SER A 171 14.04 15.44 -0.99
N PRO A 172 14.92 16.44 -0.80
CA PRO A 172 16.36 16.30 -1.01
C PRO A 172 17.01 15.25 -0.10
N ALA A 173 16.36 14.89 1.02
CA ALA A 173 16.82 13.84 1.93
C ALA A 173 16.63 12.42 1.41
N TYR A 174 15.90 12.22 0.29
CA TYR A 174 15.65 10.91 -0.29
C TYR A 174 16.67 10.60 -1.39
N HIS A 175 16.82 9.30 -1.69
CA HIS A 175 17.69 8.82 -2.76
C HIS A 175 16.85 8.18 -3.86
N THR A 176 17.16 8.51 -5.10
CA THR A 176 16.46 8.05 -6.30
C THR A 176 17.32 7.07 -7.07
N PHE A 177 16.72 5.97 -7.49
CA PHE A 177 17.36 4.88 -8.22
C PHE A 177 16.57 4.57 -9.49
N HIS A 178 17.27 4.61 -10.61
CA HIS A 178 16.74 4.30 -11.94
C HIS A 178 17.34 3.02 -12.50
N SER A 179 16.61 2.32 -13.36
CA SER A 179 17.12 1.18 -14.12
C SER A 179 16.50 1.11 -15.50
N ASP A 180 17.35 0.92 -16.52
CA ASP A 180 16.93 0.67 -17.89
C ASP A 180 16.70 -0.82 -18.19
N VAL A 181 17.08 -1.70 -17.25
CA VAL A 181 17.08 -3.17 -17.45
C VAL A 181 16.21 -3.93 -16.47
N ALA A 182 15.58 -3.23 -15.51
CA ALA A 182 14.75 -3.82 -14.50
C ALA A 182 13.28 -3.42 -14.63
N ASP A 183 12.37 -4.40 -14.57
CA ASP A 183 10.94 -4.13 -14.49
C ASP A 183 10.58 -3.72 -13.04
N SER A 184 10.11 -2.49 -12.88
CA SER A 184 9.74 -1.96 -11.57
C SER A 184 8.60 -2.76 -10.90
N ARG A 185 7.70 -3.39 -11.68
CA ARG A 185 6.58 -4.20 -11.19
C ARG A 185 7.07 -5.51 -10.58
N PHE A 186 8.19 -6.05 -11.11
CA PHE A 186 8.87 -7.21 -10.55
C PHE A 186 9.58 -6.86 -9.23
N TYR A 187 10.36 -5.77 -9.20
CA TYR A 187 11.17 -5.44 -8.03
C TYR A 187 10.39 -4.75 -6.91
N TYR A 188 9.30 -4.04 -7.18
CA TYR A 188 8.56 -3.34 -6.14
C TYR A 188 8.04 -4.26 -5.01
N PRO A 189 7.36 -5.37 -5.30
CA PRO A 189 6.96 -6.30 -4.26
C PRO A 189 8.16 -6.99 -3.59
N TYR A 190 9.25 -7.26 -4.30
CA TYR A 190 10.47 -7.82 -3.73
C TYR A 190 11.12 -6.86 -2.72
N PHE A 191 11.32 -5.60 -3.07
CA PHE A 191 11.91 -4.59 -2.18
C PHE A 191 11.05 -4.27 -0.96
N ARG A 192 9.80 -4.69 -0.94
CA ARG A 192 8.87 -4.58 0.18
C ARG A 192 8.68 -5.90 0.92
N SER A 193 9.32 -6.95 0.48
CA SER A 193 9.26 -8.25 1.15
C SER A 193 9.97 -8.23 2.50
N HIS A 194 9.50 -9.07 3.42
CA HIS A 194 10.16 -9.26 4.71
C HIS A 194 11.61 -9.74 4.53
N GLU A 195 11.85 -10.59 3.54
CA GLU A 195 13.18 -11.12 3.21
C GLU A 195 14.15 -9.98 2.86
N PHE A 196 13.77 -9.10 1.93
CA PHE A 196 14.62 -7.98 1.56
C PHE A 196 14.80 -7.00 2.72
N ILE A 197 13.73 -6.58 3.38
CA ILE A 197 13.79 -5.56 4.44
C ILE A 197 14.64 -6.06 5.62
N LYS A 198 14.32 -7.23 6.16
CA LYS A 198 14.93 -7.69 7.43
C LYS A 198 16.30 -8.30 7.25
N HIS A 199 16.51 -9.03 6.19
CA HIS A 199 17.75 -9.81 6.03
C HIS A 199 18.77 -9.12 5.12
N LYS A 200 18.33 -8.24 4.22
CA LYS A 200 19.23 -7.56 3.27
C LYS A 200 19.39 -6.07 3.57
N LEU A 201 18.31 -5.32 3.80
CA LEU A 201 18.38 -3.87 3.98
C LEU A 201 18.74 -3.45 5.41
N VAL A 202 18.12 -4.04 6.44
CA VAL A 202 18.34 -3.67 7.85
C VAL A 202 19.80 -3.79 8.29
N PRO A 203 20.63 -4.74 7.82
CA PRO A 203 22.06 -4.75 8.11
C PRO A 203 22.84 -3.49 7.69
N HIS A 204 22.30 -2.71 6.75
CA HIS A 204 22.87 -1.44 6.29
C HIS A 204 22.23 -0.22 6.97
N VAL A 205 21.47 -0.41 8.04
CA VAL A 205 20.87 0.68 8.83
C VAL A 205 21.77 0.98 10.03
N TYR A 206 22.12 2.24 10.20
CA TYR A 206 22.89 2.73 11.33
C TYR A 206 22.13 3.81 12.11
N GLY A 207 22.64 4.15 13.29
CA GLY A 207 21.97 5.10 14.19
C GLY A 207 20.94 4.45 15.11
N ILE A 208 20.39 5.26 16.01
CA ILE A 208 19.45 4.81 17.04
C ILE A 208 18.19 5.67 17.04
N ARG A 209 17.05 5.09 17.41
CA ARG A 209 15.75 5.76 17.52
C ARG A 209 15.40 6.51 16.23
N ASP A 210 15.03 7.79 16.34
CA ASP A 210 14.62 8.63 15.21
C ASP A 210 15.79 9.11 14.33
N GLY A 211 17.03 8.88 14.76
CA GLY A 211 18.25 9.18 14.00
C GLY A 211 18.75 8.02 13.14
N ARG A 212 17.93 6.99 12.89
CA ARG A 212 18.31 5.90 11.98
C ARG A 212 18.38 6.37 10.54
N SER A 213 19.42 5.91 9.84
CA SER A 213 19.65 6.19 8.43
C SER A 213 20.14 4.93 7.71
N ILE A 214 20.02 4.91 6.40
CA ILE A 214 20.50 3.81 5.57
C ILE A 214 21.85 4.19 4.98
N ASP A 215 22.83 3.30 5.13
CA ASP A 215 24.10 3.35 4.39
C ASP A 215 23.81 3.04 2.92
N ILE A 216 23.75 4.06 2.09
CA ILE A 216 23.41 3.94 0.67
C ILE A 216 24.49 3.18 -0.10
N ASP A 217 25.76 3.39 0.22
CA ASP A 217 26.84 2.68 -0.47
C ASP A 217 26.87 1.21 -0.06
N GLY A 218 26.66 0.90 1.21
CA GLY A 218 26.44 -0.46 1.67
C GLY A 218 25.21 -1.11 1.02
N MET A 219 24.10 -0.39 0.92
CA MET A 219 22.88 -0.88 0.26
C MET A 219 23.12 -1.24 -1.21
N LYS A 220 23.94 -0.48 -1.95
CA LYS A 220 24.32 -0.78 -3.33
C LYS A 220 25.04 -2.11 -3.50
N THR A 221 25.68 -2.62 -2.45
CA THR A 221 26.38 -3.93 -2.45
C THR A 221 25.46 -5.12 -2.23
N ILE A 222 24.21 -4.89 -1.86
CA ILE A 222 23.21 -5.95 -1.61
C ILE A 222 23.03 -6.77 -2.88
N GLU A 223 23.17 -8.08 -2.77
CA GLU A 223 22.82 -9.01 -3.84
C GLU A 223 21.30 -9.18 -3.92
N ILE A 224 20.76 -8.91 -5.10
CA ILE A 224 19.35 -9.06 -5.43
C ILE A 224 19.17 -10.09 -6.55
N PRO A 225 18.06 -10.83 -6.58
CA PRO A 225 17.76 -11.74 -7.69
C PRO A 225 17.60 -10.97 -8.98
N TYR A 226 18.22 -11.47 -10.03
CA TYR A 226 18.15 -10.94 -11.39
C TYR A 226 17.84 -12.06 -12.37
N THR A 227 17.03 -11.78 -13.36
CA THR A 227 16.65 -12.73 -14.41
C THR A 227 16.36 -11.97 -15.70
N SER A 228 16.04 -12.70 -16.78
CA SER A 228 15.71 -12.11 -18.07
C SER A 228 14.54 -11.12 -17.98
N THR A 229 14.55 -10.13 -18.88
CA THR A 229 13.45 -9.13 -18.94
C THR A 229 12.08 -9.79 -19.16
N GLU A 230 12.03 -10.88 -19.95
CA GLU A 230 10.80 -11.63 -20.18
C GLU A 230 10.25 -12.25 -18.89
N GLU A 231 11.10 -12.85 -18.08
CA GLU A 231 10.73 -13.42 -16.78
C GLU A 231 10.24 -12.33 -15.82
N GLN A 232 10.98 -11.23 -15.71
CA GLN A 232 10.62 -10.10 -14.89
C GLN A 232 9.23 -9.55 -15.27
N GLN A 233 8.94 -9.40 -16.56
CA GLN A 233 7.64 -8.94 -17.04
C GLN A 233 6.52 -9.91 -16.69
N LYS A 234 6.69 -11.21 -16.94
CA LYS A 234 5.69 -12.22 -16.61
C LYS A 234 5.33 -12.23 -15.11
N ILE A 235 6.34 -12.18 -14.25
CA ILE A 235 6.14 -12.13 -12.81
C ILE A 235 5.51 -10.81 -12.40
N GLY A 236 5.97 -9.68 -12.95
CA GLY A 236 5.43 -8.35 -12.71
C GLY A 236 3.96 -8.24 -13.07
N ASP A 237 3.59 -8.68 -14.28
CA ASP A 237 2.21 -8.71 -14.76
C ASP A 237 1.30 -9.56 -13.86
N TYR A 238 1.79 -10.72 -13.45
CA TYR A 238 1.05 -11.61 -12.57
C TYR A 238 0.78 -10.98 -11.20
N LEU A 239 1.81 -10.40 -10.57
CA LEU A 239 1.69 -9.76 -9.25
C LEU A 239 0.82 -8.49 -9.31
N GLU A 240 0.93 -7.70 -10.37
CA GLU A 240 0.09 -6.52 -10.60
C GLU A 240 -1.37 -6.92 -10.81
N SER A 241 -1.64 -8.02 -11.53
CA SER A 241 -2.98 -8.59 -11.67
C SER A 241 -3.60 -8.95 -10.32
N ILE A 242 -2.83 -9.56 -9.43
CA ILE A 242 -3.28 -9.87 -8.05
C ILE A 242 -3.61 -8.58 -7.29
N ASP A 243 -2.78 -7.55 -7.37
CA ASP A 243 -3.02 -6.25 -6.72
C ASP A 243 -4.28 -5.57 -7.25
N HIS A 244 -4.50 -5.66 -8.56
CA HIS A 244 -5.73 -5.18 -9.17
C HIS A 244 -6.98 -5.88 -8.59
N HIS A 245 -6.95 -7.19 -8.44
CA HIS A 245 -8.05 -7.94 -7.84
C HIS A 245 -8.30 -7.56 -6.37
N ILE A 246 -7.24 -7.37 -5.58
CA ILE A 246 -7.35 -6.89 -4.19
C ILE A 246 -8.07 -5.53 -4.16
N THR A 247 -7.61 -4.59 -4.98
CA THR A 247 -8.17 -3.24 -5.06
C THR A 247 -9.65 -3.27 -5.52
N LEU A 248 -9.97 -4.10 -6.50
CA LEU A 248 -11.33 -4.25 -7.00
C LEU A 248 -12.29 -4.75 -5.90
N HIS A 249 -11.88 -5.75 -5.12
CA HIS A 249 -12.69 -6.27 -4.03
C HIS A 249 -12.84 -5.27 -2.88
N GLN A 250 -11.80 -4.48 -2.57
CA GLN A 250 -11.86 -3.42 -1.56
C GLN A 250 -12.86 -2.33 -1.98
N ARG A 251 -12.75 -1.80 -3.20
CA ARG A 251 -13.69 -0.80 -3.74
C ARG A 251 -15.13 -1.29 -3.71
N LYS A 252 -15.34 -2.58 -4.07
CA LYS A 252 -16.68 -3.15 -4.06
C LYS A 252 -17.27 -3.26 -2.66
N CYS A 253 -16.45 -3.56 -1.65
CA CYS A 253 -16.89 -3.51 -0.25
C CYS A 253 -17.31 -2.10 0.17
N GLU A 254 -16.51 -1.08 -0.16
CA GLU A 254 -16.78 0.32 0.16
C GLU A 254 -18.07 0.81 -0.51
N GLU A 255 -18.26 0.51 -1.80
CA GLU A 255 -19.48 0.83 -2.54
C GLU A 255 -20.73 0.22 -1.87
N LEU A 256 -20.68 -1.08 -1.54
CA LEU A 256 -21.79 -1.79 -0.91
C LEU A 256 -22.08 -1.27 0.52
N GLN A 257 -21.05 -0.88 1.26
CA GLN A 257 -21.21 -0.26 2.59
C GLN A 257 -21.87 1.12 2.50
N ASN A 258 -21.56 1.89 1.47
CA ASN A 258 -22.17 3.21 1.24
C ASN A 258 -23.63 3.13 0.80
N ILE A 259 -24.02 2.03 0.12
CA ILE A 259 -25.42 1.76 -0.27
C ILE A 259 -26.24 1.33 0.95
N LYS A 260 -25.63 0.63 1.89
CA LYS A 260 -26.28 0.12 3.12
C LYS A 260 -26.59 1.22 4.14
#